data_501456093934b6583edd930efa0520a4
#
_entry.id   501456093934b6583edd930efa0520a4
#
_cell.length_a   1.000
_cell.length_b   1.000
_cell.length_c   1.000
_cell.angle_alpha   90.00
_cell.angle_beta   90.00
_cell.angle_gamma   90.00
#
_symmetry.space_group_name_H-M   'P 1'
#
loop_
_entity.id
_entity.type
_entity.pdbx_description
1 polymer ?
#
loop_
_entity_poly.entity_id
_entity_poly.type
_entity_poly.pdbx_seq_one_letter_code
_entity_poly.pdbx_strand_id
1 'polypeptide(L)'
;MKNKIALLALTSMVLTGCGNTSHVLPFKILTPNGAPAIAFYNYATDVNFETNGTPTNIVSQMIENSEYDLIVIDTTSGISAIKNGAPYKLASTITLGNFFIASTGNDINKEMNDGDTIVLFGTAGAVPSKIFHYLYGNEFDSGIEYVTNVANAASALVTGTNVATGSTVDYVFIAQPVLHKALQSNTDASIYVDVQEAYATKSDGLPLMQASIFIKNSAEGSKVNSLLSTLENDIEDGIDDPSKIKEGIDLLSDTDLALSRFGVDSTTIQEVMEDNGLGLGYLNALENKDAVDAYINLFGMENTLEEIYYQ
;
A
#
# COMPACT_ATOMS: atom_id res chain seq x y z
N MET A 1 8.99 69.87 33.84
CA MET A 1 9.24 69.30 32.48
C MET A 1 9.34 67.83 32.64
N LYS A 2 8.29 67.03 32.23
CA LYS A 2 8.24 65.59 32.35
C LYS A 2 8.27 65.00 30.92
N ASN A 3 9.41 64.42 30.55
CA ASN A 3 9.55 63.70 29.25
C ASN A 3 8.82 62.36 29.31
N LYS A 4 7.81 62.20 28.44
CA LYS A 4 7.17 60.94 28.18
C LYS A 4 7.92 60.28 27.03
N ILE A 5 8.59 59.17 27.32
CA ILE A 5 9.17 58.28 26.32
C ILE A 5 8.03 57.34 25.86
N ALA A 6 7.65 57.48 24.60
CA ALA A 6 6.71 56.55 23.95
C ALA A 6 7.48 55.32 23.49
N LEU A 7 7.16 54.19 24.07
CA LEU A 7 7.70 52.88 23.68
C LEU A 7 6.87 52.36 22.48
N LEU A 8 7.44 52.37 21.28
CA LEU A 8 6.84 51.75 20.10
C LEU A 8 7.09 50.25 20.20
N ALA A 9 6.04 49.50 20.50
CA ALA A 9 6.08 48.04 20.36
C ALA A 9 5.96 47.70 18.88
N LEU A 10 7.07 47.23 18.28
CA LEU A 10 7.04 46.56 16.96
C LEU A 10 6.49 45.14 17.17
N THR A 11 5.24 44.95 16.84
CA THR A 11 4.65 43.62 16.66
C THR A 11 5.16 43.07 15.34
N SER A 12 6.17 42.19 15.39
CA SER A 12 6.54 41.36 14.26
C SER A 12 5.42 40.32 14.02
N MET A 13 4.58 40.58 13.02
CA MET A 13 3.73 39.55 12.45
C MET A 13 4.65 38.49 11.81
N VAL A 14 4.81 37.36 12.47
CA VAL A 14 5.30 36.15 11.84
C VAL A 14 4.18 35.68 10.89
N LEU A 15 4.32 36.01 9.62
CA LEU A 15 3.56 35.35 8.56
C LEU A 15 4.06 33.90 8.50
N THR A 16 3.40 33.02 9.22
CA THR A 16 3.47 31.57 8.91
C THR A 16 2.81 31.40 7.56
N GLY A 17 3.61 31.52 6.50
CA GLY A 17 3.22 31.09 5.18
C GLY A 17 3.08 29.57 5.23
N CYS A 18 1.85 29.07 5.26
CA CYS A 18 1.54 27.71 4.78
C CYS A 18 1.81 27.69 3.27
N GLY A 19 3.07 27.62 2.88
CA GLY A 19 3.44 27.25 1.53
C GLY A 19 3.57 25.75 1.53
N ASN A 20 2.70 25.05 0.80
CA ASN A 20 2.95 23.67 0.40
C ASN A 20 4.30 23.66 -0.34
N THR A 21 5.36 23.32 0.38
CA THR A 21 6.66 23.09 -0.23
C THR A 21 6.56 21.71 -0.89
N SER A 22 6.49 21.70 -2.21
CA SER A 22 6.65 20.45 -2.95
C SER A 22 7.99 19.83 -2.54
N HIS A 23 7.94 18.66 -1.95
CA HIS A 23 9.15 17.91 -1.59
C HIS A 23 9.82 17.46 -2.88
N VAL A 24 11.14 17.52 -2.92
CA VAL A 24 11.92 17.10 -4.09
C VAL A 24 12.64 15.80 -3.76
N LEU A 25 12.42 14.79 -4.58
CA LEU A 25 13.09 13.50 -4.44
C LEU A 25 14.58 13.62 -4.82
N PRO A 26 15.48 13.11 -3.96
CA PRO A 26 16.91 13.15 -4.23
C PRO A 26 17.37 12.14 -5.30
N PHE A 27 16.49 11.19 -5.70
CA PHE A 27 16.72 10.14 -6.68
C PHE A 27 15.39 9.57 -7.21
N LYS A 28 15.47 8.72 -8.25
CA LYS A 28 14.29 8.11 -8.86
C LYS A 28 13.68 7.00 -8.00
N ILE A 29 12.36 7.04 -7.89
CA ILE A 29 11.54 6.07 -7.17
C ILE A 29 10.57 5.41 -8.15
N LEU A 30 10.42 4.09 -8.04
CA LEU A 30 9.39 3.32 -8.72
C LEU A 30 8.51 2.60 -7.70
N THR A 31 7.19 2.75 -7.82
CA THR A 31 6.22 2.11 -6.92
C THR A 31 5.04 1.50 -7.70
N PRO A 32 4.35 0.49 -7.13
CA PRO A 32 3.05 0.08 -7.66
C PRO A 32 2.03 1.22 -7.58
N ASN A 33 1.04 1.18 -8.47
CA ASN A 33 -0.12 2.06 -8.37
C ASN A 33 -0.94 1.74 -7.10
N GLY A 34 -1.74 2.69 -6.63
CA GLY A 34 -2.64 2.52 -5.47
C GLY A 34 -1.97 2.80 -4.12
N ALA A 35 -2.30 2.04 -3.09
CA ALA A 35 -1.88 2.33 -1.71
C ALA A 35 -0.36 2.57 -1.53
N PRO A 36 0.56 1.80 -2.14
CA PRO A 36 1.98 2.09 -2.02
C PRO A 36 2.39 3.44 -2.63
N ALA A 37 1.72 3.89 -3.71
CA ALA A 37 1.98 5.20 -4.30
C ALA A 37 1.44 6.32 -3.42
N ILE A 38 0.33 6.09 -2.71
CA ILE A 38 -0.29 7.08 -1.83
C ILE A 38 0.62 7.44 -0.66
N ALA A 39 1.46 6.52 -0.18
CA ALA A 39 2.48 6.82 0.83
C ALA A 39 3.45 7.95 0.41
N PHE A 40 3.56 8.23 -0.88
CA PHE A 40 4.40 9.29 -1.46
C PHE A 40 3.57 10.52 -1.90
N TYR A 41 2.44 10.80 -1.27
CA TYR A 41 1.52 11.85 -1.68
C TYR A 41 2.17 13.25 -1.77
N ASN A 42 3.15 13.56 -0.91
CA ASN A 42 3.91 14.81 -0.94
C ASN A 42 4.85 14.94 -2.16
N TYR A 43 5.07 13.84 -2.86
CA TYR A 43 5.90 13.77 -4.08
C TYR A 43 5.07 13.54 -5.34
N ALA A 44 3.74 13.68 -5.27
CA ALA A 44 2.83 13.38 -6.38
C ALA A 44 3.18 14.12 -7.68
N THR A 45 3.78 15.30 -7.60
CA THR A 45 4.20 16.12 -8.76
C THR A 45 5.67 15.98 -9.14
N ASP A 46 6.48 15.25 -8.36
CA ASP A 46 7.92 15.11 -8.63
C ASP A 46 8.17 14.25 -9.86
N VAL A 47 9.08 14.71 -10.72
CA VAL A 47 9.45 14.01 -11.97
C VAL A 47 10.22 12.72 -11.73
N ASN A 48 10.81 12.55 -10.53
CA ASN A 48 11.51 11.35 -10.12
C ASN A 48 10.58 10.31 -9.45
N PHE A 49 9.29 10.62 -9.31
CA PHE A 49 8.28 9.71 -8.79
C PHE A 49 7.52 9.03 -9.92
N GLU A 50 7.77 7.74 -10.11
CA GLU A 50 7.15 6.93 -11.16
C GLU A 50 6.33 5.79 -10.56
N THR A 51 5.22 5.45 -11.24
CA THR A 51 4.37 4.33 -10.86
C THR A 51 4.20 3.34 -11.99
N ASN A 52 3.99 2.06 -11.67
CA ASN A 52 3.69 1.02 -12.65
C ASN A 52 2.63 0.05 -12.11
N GLY A 53 1.57 -0.16 -12.88
CA GLY A 53 0.49 -1.07 -12.50
C GLY A 53 0.79 -2.57 -12.66
N THR A 54 1.99 -2.92 -13.16
CA THR A 54 2.38 -4.32 -13.42
C THR A 54 3.53 -4.73 -12.50
N PRO A 55 3.29 -5.54 -11.46
CA PRO A 55 4.33 -5.93 -10.49
C PRO A 55 5.56 -6.58 -11.12
N THR A 56 5.39 -7.42 -12.14
CA THR A 56 6.52 -8.07 -12.85
C THR A 56 7.42 -7.05 -13.54
N ASN A 57 6.87 -5.93 -14.04
CA ASN A 57 7.68 -4.86 -14.62
C ASN A 57 8.52 -4.17 -13.54
N ILE A 58 7.96 -3.97 -12.34
CA ILE A 58 8.68 -3.35 -11.22
C ILE A 58 9.82 -4.26 -10.75
N VAL A 59 9.55 -5.56 -10.52
CA VAL A 59 10.59 -6.52 -10.13
C VAL A 59 11.72 -6.58 -11.14
N SER A 60 11.42 -6.50 -12.45
CA SER A 60 12.42 -6.54 -13.51
C SER A 60 13.39 -5.35 -13.47
N GLN A 61 13.03 -4.28 -12.75
CA GLN A 61 13.90 -3.12 -12.53
C GLN A 61 14.87 -3.28 -11.34
N MET A 62 14.74 -4.35 -10.54
CA MET A 62 15.66 -4.61 -9.42
C MET A 62 16.99 -5.20 -9.91
N ILE A 63 17.69 -4.48 -10.78
CA ILE A 63 18.95 -4.89 -11.42
C ILE A 63 20.04 -3.82 -11.22
N GLU A 64 21.31 -4.19 -11.45
CA GLU A 64 22.49 -3.32 -11.26
C GLU A 64 22.39 -2.01 -12.03
N ASN A 65 21.96 -2.06 -13.31
CA ASN A 65 21.88 -0.88 -14.18
C ASN A 65 20.50 -0.19 -14.13
N SER A 66 19.69 -0.46 -13.13
CA SER A 66 18.43 0.26 -12.93
C SER A 66 18.66 1.75 -12.71
N GLU A 67 17.77 2.58 -13.24
CA GLU A 67 17.77 4.02 -12.97
C GLU A 67 17.09 4.37 -11.62
N TYR A 68 16.43 3.40 -11.00
CA TYR A 68 15.71 3.57 -9.75
C TYR A 68 16.60 3.22 -8.56
N ASP A 69 16.84 4.19 -7.70
CA ASP A 69 17.58 4.00 -6.45
C ASP A 69 16.69 3.43 -5.33
N LEU A 70 15.37 3.67 -5.43
CA LEU A 70 14.36 3.15 -4.53
C LEU A 70 13.24 2.49 -5.33
N ILE A 71 12.93 1.25 -4.98
CA ILE A 71 11.81 0.50 -5.56
C ILE A 71 10.89 0.05 -4.43
N VAL A 72 9.59 0.31 -4.60
CA VAL A 72 8.54 -0.28 -3.75
C VAL A 72 7.93 -1.45 -4.51
N ILE A 73 7.78 -2.56 -3.83
CA ILE A 73 7.12 -3.76 -4.38
C ILE A 73 6.60 -4.61 -3.22
N ASP A 74 5.78 -5.62 -3.52
CA ASP A 74 5.41 -6.59 -2.51
C ASP A 74 6.65 -7.20 -1.84
N THR A 75 6.57 -7.35 -0.52
CA THR A 75 7.71 -7.72 0.33
C THR A 75 8.34 -9.04 -0.12
N THR A 76 7.52 -10.01 -0.48
CA THR A 76 8.01 -11.35 -0.87
C THR A 76 8.70 -11.35 -2.22
N SER A 77 8.17 -10.62 -3.19
CA SER A 77 8.78 -10.47 -4.52
C SER A 77 10.13 -9.75 -4.44
N GLY A 78 10.21 -8.67 -3.66
CA GLY A 78 11.44 -7.94 -3.47
C GLY A 78 12.53 -8.78 -2.78
N ILE A 79 12.19 -9.47 -1.69
CA ILE A 79 13.13 -10.38 -1.01
C ILE A 79 13.55 -11.54 -1.94
N SER A 80 12.62 -12.08 -2.73
CA SER A 80 12.95 -13.10 -3.72
C SER A 80 13.95 -12.57 -4.76
N ALA A 81 13.78 -11.34 -5.23
CA ALA A 81 14.72 -10.71 -6.15
C ALA A 81 16.12 -10.55 -5.52
N ILE A 82 16.20 -10.11 -4.26
CA ILE A 82 17.49 -10.01 -3.55
C ILE A 82 18.16 -11.38 -3.42
N LYS A 83 17.41 -12.43 -3.03
CA LYS A 83 17.93 -13.80 -2.97
C LYS A 83 18.45 -14.31 -4.31
N ASN A 84 17.91 -13.79 -5.42
CA ASN A 84 18.37 -14.07 -6.78
C ASN A 84 19.46 -13.10 -7.27
N GLY A 85 20.06 -12.29 -6.39
CA GLY A 85 21.20 -11.44 -6.67
C GLY A 85 20.87 -10.00 -7.07
N ALA A 86 19.63 -9.53 -6.89
CA ALA A 86 19.31 -8.12 -7.09
C ALA A 86 20.11 -7.25 -6.11
N PRO A 87 20.75 -6.16 -6.56
CA PRO A 87 21.62 -5.32 -5.75
C PRO A 87 20.81 -4.29 -4.93
N TYR A 88 19.84 -4.77 -4.18
CA TYR A 88 18.95 -3.98 -3.33
C TYR A 88 18.91 -4.54 -1.92
N LYS A 89 18.45 -3.72 -0.99
CA LYS A 89 18.23 -4.09 0.42
C LYS A 89 16.87 -3.62 0.89
N LEU A 90 16.22 -4.42 1.73
CA LEU A 90 14.94 -4.11 2.37
C LEU A 90 15.14 -3.04 3.46
N ALA A 91 14.47 -1.90 3.34
CA ALA A 91 14.56 -0.80 4.30
C ALA A 91 13.37 -0.74 5.26
N SER A 92 12.16 -0.71 4.72
CA SER A 92 10.93 -0.59 5.52
C SER A 92 9.73 -1.17 4.78
N THR A 93 8.66 -1.45 5.51
CA THR A 93 7.33 -1.73 4.96
C THR A 93 6.46 -0.49 5.14
N ILE A 94 5.72 -0.10 4.09
CA ILE A 94 4.90 1.12 4.08
C ILE A 94 3.41 0.87 3.85
N THR A 95 3.02 -0.37 3.54
CA THR A 95 1.63 -0.80 3.50
C THR A 95 1.51 -2.07 4.32
N LEU A 96 0.80 -1.95 5.46
CA LEU A 96 0.63 -3.02 6.45
C LEU A 96 -0.66 -3.81 6.23
N GLY A 97 -1.13 -3.82 4.99
CA GLY A 97 -2.31 -4.52 4.53
C GLY A 97 -3.50 -3.61 4.30
N ASN A 98 -4.17 -3.83 3.17
CA ASN A 98 -5.41 -3.16 2.78
C ASN A 98 -6.37 -4.16 2.12
N PHE A 99 -6.28 -5.42 2.54
CA PHE A 99 -7.06 -6.52 1.98
C PHE A 99 -8.33 -6.77 2.77
N PHE A 100 -9.37 -7.11 2.05
CA PHE A 100 -10.67 -7.44 2.61
C PHE A 100 -11.28 -8.61 1.85
N ILE A 101 -12.13 -9.38 2.52
CA ILE A 101 -13.07 -10.27 1.85
C ILE A 101 -14.43 -9.58 1.93
N ALA A 102 -15.05 -9.35 0.79
CA ALA A 102 -16.37 -8.75 0.68
C ALA A 102 -17.38 -9.75 0.13
N SER A 103 -18.58 -9.77 0.68
CA SER A 103 -19.74 -10.50 0.16
C SER A 103 -20.39 -9.68 -0.98
N THR A 104 -20.85 -10.35 -2.03
CA THR A 104 -21.58 -9.72 -3.14
C THR A 104 -23.07 -9.46 -2.83
N GLY A 105 -23.58 -10.01 -1.71
CA GLY A 105 -25.00 -9.89 -1.31
C GLY A 105 -25.16 -9.35 0.11
N ASN A 106 -26.40 -8.96 0.42
CA ASN A 106 -26.80 -8.29 1.67
C ASN A 106 -26.70 -9.13 2.95
N ASP A 107 -26.44 -10.40 2.86
CA ASP A 107 -26.41 -11.27 4.06
C ASP A 107 -25.02 -11.27 4.71
N ILE A 108 -24.75 -10.23 5.49
CA ILE A 108 -23.50 -10.10 6.26
C ILE A 108 -23.35 -11.19 7.36
N ASN A 109 -24.42 -11.92 7.66
CA ASN A 109 -24.40 -13.00 8.65
C ASN A 109 -24.25 -14.37 7.99
N LYS A 110 -24.23 -14.44 6.67
CA LYS A 110 -23.97 -15.68 5.94
C LYS A 110 -22.50 -16.05 6.16
N GLU A 111 -22.27 -17.17 6.81
CA GLU A 111 -20.91 -17.75 6.89
C GLU A 111 -20.50 -18.29 5.53
N MET A 112 -19.20 -18.12 5.22
CA MET A 112 -18.57 -18.74 4.05
C MET A 112 -18.67 -20.26 4.17
N ASN A 113 -19.14 -20.95 3.12
CA ASN A 113 -19.35 -22.39 3.14
C ASN A 113 -18.60 -23.06 1.99
N ASP A 114 -18.32 -24.36 2.15
CA ASP A 114 -17.83 -25.20 1.04
C ASP A 114 -18.88 -25.20 -0.08
N GLY A 115 -18.46 -24.74 -1.26
CA GLY A 115 -19.33 -24.56 -2.43
C GLY A 115 -19.69 -23.11 -2.75
N ASP A 116 -19.38 -22.14 -1.88
CA ASP A 116 -19.43 -20.73 -2.26
C ASP A 116 -18.30 -20.40 -3.24
N THR A 117 -18.58 -19.56 -4.23
CA THR A 117 -17.58 -19.11 -5.19
C THR A 117 -16.84 -17.89 -4.64
N ILE A 118 -15.53 -18.02 -4.49
CA ILE A 118 -14.64 -17.00 -3.93
C ILE A 118 -13.65 -16.52 -4.99
N VAL A 119 -13.74 -15.26 -5.36
CA VAL A 119 -12.81 -14.66 -6.33
C VAL A 119 -11.60 -14.07 -5.61
N LEU A 120 -10.40 -14.50 -6.03
CA LEU A 120 -9.11 -13.96 -5.60
C LEU A 120 -8.42 -13.26 -6.78
N PHE A 121 -7.84 -12.07 -6.58
CA PHE A 121 -7.05 -11.45 -7.64
C PHE A 121 -5.59 -11.93 -7.63
N GLY A 122 -4.98 -11.96 -8.82
CA GLY A 122 -3.66 -12.55 -9.06
C GLY A 122 -3.75 -14.02 -9.46
N THR A 123 -2.74 -14.80 -9.15
CA THR A 123 -2.64 -16.23 -9.43
C THR A 123 -2.63 -17.06 -8.15
N ALA A 124 -2.75 -18.39 -8.27
CA ALA A 124 -2.70 -19.32 -7.14
C ALA A 124 -1.43 -19.21 -6.25
N GLY A 125 -0.37 -18.57 -6.70
CA GLY A 125 0.84 -18.33 -5.91
C GLY A 125 1.01 -16.88 -5.44
N ALA A 126 0.08 -15.98 -5.81
CA ALA A 126 0.13 -14.58 -5.45
C ALA A 126 -0.20 -14.35 -3.97
N VAL A 127 0.12 -13.14 -3.47
CA VAL A 127 -0.09 -12.76 -2.08
C VAL A 127 -1.53 -12.97 -1.61
N PRO A 128 -2.59 -12.56 -2.35
CA PRO A 128 -3.97 -12.80 -1.92
C PRO A 128 -4.28 -14.27 -1.66
N SER A 129 -3.87 -15.15 -2.59
CA SER A 129 -4.06 -16.58 -2.44
C SER A 129 -3.32 -17.17 -1.23
N LYS A 130 -2.07 -16.76 -1.02
CA LYS A 130 -1.27 -17.24 0.12
C LYS A 130 -1.86 -16.81 1.46
N ILE A 131 -2.28 -15.54 1.57
CA ILE A 131 -2.92 -15.04 2.78
C ILE A 131 -4.27 -15.72 3.02
N PHE A 132 -5.08 -15.91 1.96
CA PHE A 132 -6.33 -16.64 2.07
C PHE A 132 -6.13 -18.07 2.61
N HIS A 133 -5.19 -18.83 2.05
CA HIS A 133 -4.87 -20.17 2.54
C HIS A 133 -4.24 -20.18 3.93
N TYR A 134 -3.48 -19.16 4.29
CA TYR A 134 -3.02 -19.01 5.66
C TYR A 134 -4.21 -18.88 6.64
N LEU A 135 -5.22 -18.09 6.29
CA LEU A 135 -6.39 -17.87 7.14
C LEU A 135 -7.30 -19.10 7.23
N TYR A 136 -7.58 -19.73 6.10
CA TYR A 136 -8.63 -20.75 5.98
C TYR A 136 -8.14 -22.16 5.64
N GLY A 137 -6.85 -22.34 5.38
CA GLY A 137 -6.33 -23.62 4.88
C GLY A 137 -6.87 -23.93 3.47
N ASN A 138 -7.20 -25.17 3.21
CA ASN A 138 -7.71 -25.65 1.92
C ASN A 138 -9.24 -25.89 1.95
N GLU A 139 -9.93 -25.38 2.97
CA GLU A 139 -11.36 -25.65 3.18
C GLU A 139 -12.23 -25.20 2.01
N PHE A 140 -11.85 -24.12 1.32
CA PHE A 140 -12.63 -23.50 0.26
C PHE A 140 -12.02 -23.69 -1.14
N ASP A 141 -11.02 -24.56 -1.32
CA ASP A 141 -10.28 -24.69 -2.59
C ASP A 141 -11.19 -25.01 -3.80
N SER A 142 -12.28 -25.73 -3.57
CA SER A 142 -13.23 -26.12 -4.62
C SER A 142 -13.99 -24.92 -5.22
N GLY A 143 -14.13 -23.82 -4.46
CA GLY A 143 -14.85 -22.61 -4.86
C GLY A 143 -13.95 -21.46 -5.30
N ILE A 144 -12.61 -21.61 -5.23
CA ILE A 144 -11.70 -20.51 -5.58
C ILE A 144 -11.61 -20.31 -7.08
N GLU A 145 -11.87 -19.09 -7.51
CA GLU A 145 -11.62 -18.61 -8.87
C GLU A 145 -10.62 -17.44 -8.86
N TYR A 146 -9.81 -17.32 -9.91
CA TYR A 146 -8.79 -16.28 -10.01
C TYR A 146 -9.14 -15.27 -11.10
N VAL A 147 -8.90 -13.98 -10.77
CA VAL A 147 -8.96 -12.87 -11.74
C VAL A 147 -7.61 -12.16 -11.82
N THR A 148 -7.33 -11.51 -12.95
CA THR A 148 -5.99 -11.02 -13.26
C THR A 148 -5.49 -9.95 -12.29
N ASN A 149 -6.38 -9.06 -11.81
CA ASN A 149 -6.02 -7.89 -10.99
C ASN A 149 -7.18 -7.44 -10.11
N VAL A 150 -6.90 -6.47 -9.23
CA VAL A 150 -7.87 -5.93 -8.28
C VAL A 150 -9.07 -5.25 -8.97
N ALA A 151 -8.91 -4.68 -10.17
CA ALA A 151 -10.03 -4.07 -10.89
C ALA A 151 -11.02 -5.13 -11.40
N ASN A 152 -10.54 -6.31 -11.81
CA ASN A 152 -11.41 -7.44 -12.15
C ASN A 152 -12.12 -7.99 -10.91
N ALA A 153 -11.46 -8.01 -9.74
CA ALA A 153 -12.09 -8.36 -8.48
C ALA A 153 -13.20 -7.37 -8.10
N ALA A 154 -12.95 -6.05 -8.26
CA ALA A 154 -13.98 -5.04 -8.06
C ALA A 154 -15.16 -5.21 -9.01
N SER A 155 -14.91 -5.54 -10.28
CA SER A 155 -15.99 -5.84 -11.24
C SER A 155 -16.82 -7.03 -10.80
N ALA A 156 -16.18 -8.11 -10.30
CA ALA A 156 -16.87 -9.29 -9.77
C ALA A 156 -17.73 -8.94 -8.54
N LEU A 157 -17.23 -8.08 -7.64
CA LEU A 157 -17.99 -7.59 -6.48
C LEU A 157 -19.22 -6.77 -6.90
N VAL A 158 -19.06 -5.88 -7.90
CA VAL A 158 -20.15 -5.02 -8.37
C VAL A 158 -21.23 -5.80 -9.10
N THR A 159 -20.84 -6.78 -9.91
CA THR A 159 -21.79 -7.52 -10.78
C THR A 159 -22.29 -8.83 -10.18
N GLY A 160 -21.68 -9.32 -9.11
CA GLY A 160 -21.96 -10.65 -8.56
C GLY A 160 -21.54 -11.79 -9.52
N THR A 161 -20.66 -11.50 -10.50
CA THR A 161 -20.31 -12.47 -11.55
C THR A 161 -18.82 -12.35 -11.92
N ASN A 162 -18.13 -13.46 -12.01
CA ASN A 162 -16.80 -13.50 -12.60
C ASN A 162 -16.92 -13.43 -14.13
N VAL A 163 -16.48 -12.31 -14.71
CA VAL A 163 -16.60 -12.04 -16.16
C VAL A 163 -15.83 -13.05 -17.01
N ALA A 164 -14.75 -13.65 -16.47
CA ALA A 164 -13.92 -14.61 -17.21
C ALA A 164 -14.58 -15.99 -17.34
N THR A 165 -15.31 -16.43 -16.31
CA THR A 165 -15.94 -17.78 -16.25
C THR A 165 -17.45 -17.73 -16.44
N GLY A 166 -18.08 -16.61 -16.13
CA GLY A 166 -19.54 -16.45 -16.11
C GLY A 166 -20.20 -17.03 -14.85
N SER A 167 -19.41 -17.47 -13.85
CA SER A 167 -19.90 -18.01 -12.58
C SER A 167 -20.49 -16.88 -11.71
N THR A 168 -21.50 -17.23 -10.90
CA THR A 168 -21.98 -16.38 -9.81
C THR A 168 -20.91 -16.34 -8.72
N VAL A 169 -20.68 -15.16 -8.14
CA VAL A 169 -19.65 -14.93 -7.10
C VAL A 169 -20.33 -14.60 -5.79
N ASP A 170 -19.96 -15.30 -4.72
CA ASP A 170 -20.46 -15.07 -3.37
C ASP A 170 -19.53 -14.14 -2.60
N TYR A 171 -18.22 -14.33 -2.71
CA TYR A 171 -17.20 -13.55 -1.99
C TYR A 171 -16.06 -13.12 -2.90
N VAL A 172 -15.47 -11.98 -2.58
CA VAL A 172 -14.35 -11.41 -3.34
C VAL A 172 -13.25 -10.98 -2.39
N PHE A 173 -12.04 -11.51 -2.57
CA PHE A 173 -10.83 -10.98 -1.94
C PHE A 173 -10.38 -9.75 -2.72
N ILE A 174 -10.38 -8.60 -2.09
CA ILE A 174 -10.22 -7.29 -2.75
C ILE A 174 -9.37 -6.36 -1.89
N ALA A 175 -8.83 -5.29 -2.47
CA ALA A 175 -8.01 -4.30 -1.78
C ALA A 175 -8.65 -2.91 -1.84
N GLN A 176 -8.41 -2.10 -0.79
CA GLN A 176 -8.62 -0.66 -0.85
C GLN A 176 -7.55 0.00 -1.77
N PRO A 177 -7.87 1.16 -2.39
CA PRO A 177 -9.11 1.94 -2.28
C PRO A 177 -10.24 1.48 -3.23
N VAL A 178 -9.98 0.48 -4.07
CA VAL A 178 -10.93 0.03 -5.11
C VAL A 178 -12.19 -0.59 -4.50
N LEU A 179 -12.06 -1.26 -3.35
CA LEU A 179 -13.19 -1.79 -2.58
C LEU A 179 -14.23 -0.69 -2.26
N HIS A 180 -13.78 0.47 -1.80
CA HIS A 180 -14.69 1.59 -1.46
C HIS A 180 -15.60 1.95 -2.64
N LYS A 181 -15.04 2.11 -3.84
CA LYS A 181 -15.81 2.38 -5.07
C LYS A 181 -16.75 1.22 -5.45
N ALA A 182 -16.31 -0.01 -5.26
CA ALA A 182 -17.14 -1.17 -5.54
C ALA A 182 -18.37 -1.24 -4.61
N LEU A 183 -18.19 -0.96 -3.30
CA LEU A 183 -19.28 -0.91 -2.32
C LEU A 183 -20.28 0.24 -2.61
N GLN A 184 -19.80 1.39 -3.10
CA GLN A 184 -20.69 2.47 -3.54
C GLN A 184 -21.52 2.07 -4.78
N SER A 185 -20.98 1.20 -5.63
CA SER A 185 -21.62 0.75 -6.88
C SER A 185 -22.55 -0.44 -6.69
N ASN A 186 -22.29 -1.29 -5.69
CA ASN A 186 -23.15 -2.40 -5.29
C ASN A 186 -23.54 -2.22 -3.82
N THR A 187 -24.72 -1.66 -3.58
CA THR A 187 -25.25 -1.40 -2.24
C THR A 187 -25.64 -2.67 -1.48
N ASP A 188 -25.71 -3.80 -2.16
CA ASP A 188 -25.97 -5.12 -1.57
C ASP A 188 -24.69 -5.80 -1.07
N ALA A 189 -23.53 -5.32 -1.53
CA ALA A 189 -22.24 -5.82 -1.06
C ALA A 189 -21.87 -5.25 0.30
N SER A 190 -21.09 -6.02 1.06
CA SER A 190 -20.60 -5.62 2.37
C SER A 190 -19.24 -6.25 2.67
N ILE A 191 -18.46 -5.61 3.54
CA ILE A 191 -17.22 -6.22 4.05
C ILE A 191 -17.61 -7.40 4.95
N TYR A 192 -17.05 -8.57 4.63
CA TYR A 192 -17.23 -9.80 5.40
C TYR A 192 -16.07 -10.04 6.39
N VAL A 193 -14.82 -9.82 5.94
CA VAL A 193 -13.62 -9.98 6.76
C VAL A 193 -12.65 -8.84 6.50
N ASP A 194 -12.18 -8.21 7.57
CA ASP A 194 -10.93 -7.45 7.57
C ASP A 194 -9.76 -8.45 7.63
N VAL A 195 -9.03 -8.56 6.54
CA VAL A 195 -7.95 -9.54 6.39
C VAL A 195 -6.75 -9.21 7.28
N GLN A 196 -6.49 -7.94 7.54
CA GLN A 196 -5.41 -7.49 8.42
C GLN A 196 -5.67 -7.92 9.86
N GLU A 197 -6.90 -7.68 10.34
CA GLU A 197 -7.33 -8.08 11.68
C GLU A 197 -7.32 -9.61 11.84
N ALA A 198 -7.86 -10.33 10.85
CA ALA A 198 -7.85 -11.80 10.84
C ALA A 198 -6.43 -12.36 10.82
N TYR A 199 -5.54 -11.75 10.03
CA TYR A 199 -4.13 -12.14 9.97
C TYR A 199 -3.43 -11.88 11.31
N ALA A 200 -3.56 -10.69 11.88
CA ALA A 200 -2.96 -10.35 13.17
C ALA A 200 -3.45 -11.31 14.28
N THR A 201 -4.75 -11.60 14.31
CA THR A 201 -5.33 -12.57 15.26
C THR A 201 -4.69 -13.95 15.14
N LYS A 202 -4.47 -14.44 13.91
CA LYS A 202 -3.92 -15.78 13.65
C LYS A 202 -2.40 -15.85 13.80
N SER A 203 -1.71 -14.73 13.66
CA SER A 203 -0.25 -14.61 13.73
C SER A 203 0.28 -14.07 15.07
N ASP A 204 -0.54 -14.07 16.14
CA ASP A 204 -0.17 -13.53 17.45
C ASP A 204 0.23 -12.04 17.41
N GLY A 205 -0.45 -11.23 16.60
CA GLY A 205 -0.30 -9.78 16.54
C GLY A 205 0.71 -9.29 15.50
N LEU A 206 1.24 -10.16 14.63
CA LEU A 206 2.16 -9.71 13.58
C LEU A 206 1.42 -8.92 12.49
N PRO A 207 2.04 -7.83 11.97
CA PRO A 207 1.45 -7.06 10.89
C PRO A 207 1.57 -7.79 9.55
N LEU A 208 0.59 -7.57 8.68
CA LEU A 208 0.65 -8.03 7.29
C LEU A 208 1.56 -7.09 6.49
N MET A 209 2.67 -7.59 5.95
CA MET A 209 3.67 -6.79 5.26
C MET A 209 3.45 -6.81 3.75
N GLN A 210 2.57 -5.94 3.24
CA GLN A 210 2.14 -6.01 1.85
C GLN A 210 3.13 -5.37 0.89
N ALA A 211 3.57 -4.14 1.12
CA ALA A 211 4.49 -3.44 0.24
C ALA A 211 5.64 -2.82 1.01
N SER A 212 6.85 -3.05 0.52
CA SER A 212 8.10 -2.64 1.17
C SER A 212 8.99 -1.83 0.23
N ILE A 213 9.82 -1.01 0.85
CA ILE A 213 10.85 -0.19 0.20
C ILE A 213 12.14 -0.99 0.11
N PHE A 214 12.68 -1.05 -1.09
CA PHE A 214 13.98 -1.65 -1.40
C PHE A 214 14.92 -0.58 -1.94
N ILE A 215 16.09 -0.45 -1.30
CA ILE A 215 17.11 0.56 -1.62
C ILE A 215 18.24 -0.10 -2.38
N LYS A 216 18.66 0.51 -3.49
CA LYS A 216 19.79 0.06 -4.29
C LYS A 216 21.09 0.22 -3.49
N ASN A 217 21.98 -0.77 -3.54
CA ASN A 217 23.23 -0.78 -2.78
C ASN A 217 24.15 0.41 -3.08
N SER A 218 24.02 0.99 -4.29
CA SER A 218 24.81 2.16 -4.73
C SER A 218 24.18 3.51 -4.35
N ALA A 219 22.98 3.54 -3.79
CA ALA A 219 22.33 4.80 -3.40
C ALA A 219 23.09 5.51 -2.27
N GLU A 220 23.07 6.85 -2.29
CA GLU A 220 23.78 7.66 -1.30
C GLU A 220 23.08 7.57 0.07
N GLY A 221 23.71 6.89 1.05
CA GLY A 221 23.11 6.55 2.33
C GLY A 221 22.58 7.75 3.13
N SER A 222 23.27 8.90 3.12
CA SER A 222 22.80 10.11 3.83
C SER A 222 21.47 10.64 3.25
N LYS A 223 21.32 10.61 1.93
CA LYS A 223 20.08 11.01 1.26
C LYS A 223 18.97 10.00 1.48
N VAL A 224 19.31 8.70 1.46
CA VAL A 224 18.37 7.62 1.75
C VAL A 224 17.80 7.78 3.16
N ASN A 225 18.65 7.91 4.18
CA ASN A 225 18.21 8.03 5.57
C ASN A 225 17.35 9.27 5.78
N SER A 226 17.70 10.40 5.16
CA SER A 226 16.89 11.62 5.20
C SER A 226 15.52 11.40 4.56
N LEU A 227 15.46 10.74 3.40
CA LEU A 227 14.19 10.45 2.73
C LEU A 227 13.32 9.48 3.56
N LEU A 228 13.90 8.39 4.09
CA LEU A 228 13.16 7.42 4.90
C LEU A 228 12.56 8.08 6.15
N SER A 229 13.33 8.94 6.85
CA SER A 229 12.82 9.67 8.00
C SER A 229 11.73 10.70 7.63
N THR A 230 11.86 11.37 6.48
CA THR A 230 10.79 12.26 5.98
C THR A 230 9.54 11.48 5.63
N LEU A 231 9.69 10.34 4.95
CA LEU A 231 8.57 9.50 4.55
C LEU A 231 7.82 8.89 5.74
N GLU A 232 8.54 8.49 6.80
CA GLU A 232 7.94 8.05 8.06
C GLU A 232 7.02 9.14 8.63
N ASN A 233 7.53 10.37 8.77
CA ASN A 233 6.72 11.49 9.24
C ASN A 233 5.56 11.84 8.30
N ASP A 234 5.78 11.80 6.98
CA ASP A 234 4.73 12.07 5.99
C ASP A 234 3.59 11.04 6.09
N ILE A 235 3.92 9.77 6.27
CA ILE A 235 2.93 8.70 6.46
C ILE A 235 2.14 8.89 7.76
N GLU A 236 2.83 9.15 8.88
CA GLU A 236 2.18 9.43 10.17
C GLU A 236 1.26 10.64 10.07
N ASP A 237 1.75 11.73 9.50
CA ASP A 237 0.99 12.96 9.25
C ASP A 237 -0.26 12.72 8.38
N GLY A 238 -0.16 11.87 7.36
CA GLY A 238 -1.27 11.52 6.49
C GLY A 238 -2.29 10.59 7.15
N ILE A 239 -1.87 9.75 8.10
CA ILE A 239 -2.76 8.92 8.90
C ILE A 239 -3.50 9.79 9.91
N ASP A 240 -2.81 10.70 10.59
CA ASP A 240 -3.38 11.59 11.58
C ASP A 240 -4.32 12.65 10.98
N ASP A 241 -4.03 13.08 9.75
CA ASP A 241 -4.84 14.05 9.00
C ASP A 241 -4.95 13.66 7.51
N PRO A 242 -5.95 12.85 7.12
CA PRO A 242 -6.17 12.44 5.74
C PRO A 242 -6.34 13.58 4.73
N SER A 243 -6.68 14.80 5.18
CA SER A 243 -6.77 15.95 4.30
C SER A 243 -5.41 16.33 3.70
N LYS A 244 -4.31 16.07 4.39
CA LYS A 244 -2.94 16.28 3.87
C LYS A 244 -2.64 15.41 2.67
N ILE A 245 -3.08 14.14 2.70
CA ILE A 245 -2.92 13.22 1.55
C ILE A 245 -3.69 13.78 0.35
N LYS A 246 -4.95 14.17 0.57
CA LYS A 246 -5.77 14.78 -0.48
C LYS A 246 -5.11 16.02 -1.07
N GLU A 247 -4.67 16.95 -0.22
CA GLU A 247 -3.99 18.18 -0.65
C GLU A 247 -2.73 17.89 -1.47
N GLY A 248 -1.90 16.94 -1.04
CA GLY A 248 -0.70 16.55 -1.76
C GLY A 248 -0.99 15.98 -3.14
N ILE A 249 -2.03 15.13 -3.26
CA ILE A 249 -2.45 14.55 -4.54
C ILE A 249 -3.09 15.61 -5.45
N ASP A 250 -3.87 16.54 -4.88
CA ASP A 250 -4.54 17.62 -5.64
C ASP A 250 -3.54 18.62 -6.27
N LEU A 251 -2.29 18.66 -5.81
CA LEU A 251 -1.23 19.40 -6.50
C LEU A 251 -0.95 18.86 -7.91
N LEU A 252 -1.29 17.59 -8.17
CA LEU A 252 -1.20 17.00 -9.48
C LEU A 252 -2.44 17.41 -10.30
N SER A 253 -2.28 18.45 -11.13
CA SER A 253 -3.39 19.01 -11.93
C SER A 253 -3.89 18.09 -13.05
N ASP A 254 -3.12 17.06 -13.42
CA ASP A 254 -3.48 16.03 -14.38
C ASP A 254 -4.29 14.93 -13.69
N THR A 255 -5.62 15.00 -13.84
CA THR A 255 -6.56 14.07 -13.21
C THR A 255 -6.38 12.63 -13.71
N ASP A 256 -6.08 12.43 -14.99
CA ASP A 256 -5.91 11.10 -15.57
C ASP A 256 -4.63 10.46 -15.03
N LEU A 257 -3.57 11.25 -14.87
CA LEU A 257 -2.33 10.81 -14.25
C LEU A 257 -2.54 10.49 -12.76
N ALA A 258 -3.31 11.31 -12.03
CA ALA A 258 -3.65 11.05 -10.63
C ALA A 258 -4.41 9.72 -10.48
N LEU A 259 -5.46 9.50 -11.27
CA LEU A 259 -6.20 8.24 -11.28
C LEU A 259 -5.32 7.05 -11.65
N SER A 260 -4.43 7.22 -12.62
CA SER A 260 -3.48 6.16 -13.01
C SER A 260 -2.52 5.80 -11.88
N ARG A 261 -1.99 6.79 -11.16
CA ARG A 261 -1.02 6.59 -10.05
C ARG A 261 -1.67 6.01 -8.80
N PHE A 262 -2.81 6.58 -8.39
CA PHE A 262 -3.40 6.32 -7.08
C PHE A 262 -4.61 5.37 -7.13
N GLY A 263 -5.12 5.05 -8.32
CA GLY A 263 -6.19 4.07 -8.52
C GLY A 263 -7.60 4.64 -8.39
N VAL A 264 -7.78 5.72 -7.61
CA VAL A 264 -9.04 6.46 -7.41
C VAL A 264 -8.74 7.95 -7.24
N ASP A 265 -9.78 8.78 -7.19
CA ASP A 265 -9.65 10.21 -6.94
C ASP A 265 -9.25 10.53 -5.48
N SER A 266 -8.67 11.70 -5.25
CA SER A 266 -8.14 12.14 -3.96
C SER A 266 -9.20 12.24 -2.85
N THR A 267 -10.46 12.51 -3.20
CA THR A 267 -11.57 12.54 -2.24
C THR A 267 -11.87 11.14 -1.74
N THR A 268 -11.93 10.16 -2.64
CA THR A 268 -12.08 8.74 -2.26
C THR A 268 -10.93 8.27 -1.38
N ILE A 269 -9.69 8.69 -1.67
CA ILE A 269 -8.52 8.36 -0.85
C ILE A 269 -8.70 8.92 0.56
N GLN A 270 -9.10 10.19 0.68
CA GLN A 270 -9.35 10.80 1.99
C GLN A 270 -10.42 10.04 2.78
N GLU A 271 -11.56 9.70 2.15
CA GLU A 271 -12.64 8.93 2.78
C GLU A 271 -12.16 7.56 3.30
N VAL A 272 -11.36 6.85 2.50
CA VAL A 272 -10.80 5.54 2.90
C VAL A 272 -9.78 5.68 4.04
N MET A 273 -9.06 6.81 4.09
CA MET A 273 -8.06 7.07 5.11
C MET A 273 -8.63 7.50 6.46
N GLU A 274 -9.90 7.92 6.56
CA GLU A 274 -10.54 8.25 7.85
C GLU A 274 -10.43 7.11 8.87
N ASP A 275 -10.44 5.85 8.39
CA ASP A 275 -10.23 4.64 9.19
C ASP A 275 -8.89 3.94 8.87
N ASN A 276 -7.94 4.64 8.24
CA ASN A 276 -6.70 4.06 7.70
C ASN A 276 -6.93 2.79 6.85
N GLY A 277 -7.99 2.78 6.08
CA GLY A 277 -8.37 1.61 5.26
C GLY A 277 -7.37 1.24 4.17
N LEU A 278 -6.40 2.13 3.85
CA LEU A 278 -5.27 1.83 2.97
C LEU A 278 -4.18 1.02 3.68
N GLY A 279 -4.23 0.88 5.00
CA GLY A 279 -3.21 0.23 5.79
C GLY A 279 -1.84 0.89 5.65
N LEU A 280 -1.80 2.21 5.49
CA LEU A 280 -0.54 2.94 5.49
C LEU A 280 0.11 2.83 6.87
N GLY A 281 1.41 2.74 6.89
CA GLY A 281 2.21 2.71 8.10
C GLY A 281 3.68 2.68 7.73
N TYR A 282 4.56 2.89 8.69
CA TYR A 282 6.00 2.78 8.49
C TYR A 282 6.58 1.78 9.49
N LEU A 283 7.20 0.74 8.98
CA LEU A 283 7.81 -0.30 9.80
C LEU A 283 9.24 -0.52 9.32
N ASN A 284 10.21 -0.09 10.13
CA ASN A 284 11.62 -0.32 9.86
C ASN A 284 11.91 -1.83 9.83
N ALA A 285 12.40 -2.33 8.71
CA ALA A 285 12.56 -3.77 8.51
C ALA A 285 13.70 -4.36 9.36
N LEU A 286 14.77 -3.58 9.58
CA LEU A 286 15.90 -4.02 10.40
C LEU A 286 15.53 -4.16 11.89
N GLU A 287 14.71 -3.26 12.40
CA GLU A 287 14.22 -3.27 13.78
C GLU A 287 13.15 -4.34 14.02
N ASN A 288 12.47 -4.77 12.94
CA ASN A 288 11.34 -5.71 12.97
C ASN A 288 11.64 -7.03 12.22
N LYS A 289 12.88 -7.49 12.27
CA LYS A 289 13.34 -8.72 11.58
C LYS A 289 12.45 -9.93 11.84
N ASP A 290 12.09 -10.14 13.11
CA ASP A 290 11.28 -11.30 13.51
C ASP A 290 9.89 -11.28 12.81
N ALA A 291 9.29 -10.11 12.66
CA ALA A 291 8.03 -9.96 11.96
C ALA A 291 8.21 -10.16 10.45
N VAL A 292 9.30 -9.65 9.85
CA VAL A 292 9.63 -9.91 8.44
C VAL A 292 9.82 -11.40 8.21
N ASP A 293 10.59 -12.07 9.04
CA ASP A 293 10.89 -13.50 8.92
C ASP A 293 9.62 -14.35 9.07
N ALA A 294 8.77 -14.04 10.04
CA ALA A 294 7.49 -14.71 10.21
C ALA A 294 6.61 -14.55 8.96
N TYR A 295 6.51 -13.34 8.43
CA TYR A 295 5.72 -13.06 7.23
C TYR A 295 6.22 -13.85 6.02
N ILE A 296 7.52 -13.81 5.69
CA ILE A 296 8.05 -14.51 4.52
C ILE A 296 8.00 -16.03 4.64
N ASN A 297 8.03 -16.56 5.87
CA ASN A 297 7.89 -17.99 6.12
C ASN A 297 6.54 -18.54 5.65
N LEU A 298 5.46 -17.72 5.66
CA LEU A 298 4.15 -18.10 5.10
C LEU A 298 4.25 -18.44 3.61
N PHE A 299 5.23 -17.87 2.93
CA PHE A 299 5.47 -18.06 1.49
C PHE A 299 6.51 -19.14 1.23
N GLY A 300 6.93 -19.90 2.27
CA GLY A 300 7.98 -20.91 2.17
C GLY A 300 9.36 -20.33 1.91
N MET A 301 9.58 -19.06 2.30
CA MET A 301 10.86 -18.36 2.13
C MET A 301 11.54 -18.28 3.50
N GLU A 302 12.59 -19.09 3.69
CA GLU A 302 13.44 -18.95 4.88
C GLU A 302 14.36 -17.73 4.71
N ASN A 303 14.44 -16.88 5.73
CA ASN A 303 15.44 -15.82 5.75
C ASN A 303 16.75 -16.39 6.30
N THR A 304 17.70 -16.58 5.40
CA THR A 304 19.07 -17.03 5.76
C THR A 304 20.10 -15.92 5.60
N LEU A 305 19.70 -14.72 5.13
CA LEU A 305 20.61 -13.64 4.76
C LEU A 305 20.38 -12.44 5.68
N GLU A 306 21.21 -12.24 6.69
CA GLU A 306 21.25 -10.98 7.44
C GLU A 306 21.53 -9.76 6.54
N GLU A 307 22.12 -9.99 5.38
CA GLU A 307 22.51 -8.97 4.40
C GLU A 307 21.36 -8.38 3.61
N ILE A 308 20.14 -8.93 3.71
CA ILE A 308 18.98 -8.38 2.97
C ILE A 308 18.53 -7.01 3.49
N TYR A 309 18.87 -6.68 4.75
CA TYR A 309 18.40 -5.44 5.38
C TYR A 309 19.30 -4.25 5.06
N TYR A 310 18.67 -3.09 4.82
CA TYR A 310 19.33 -1.80 4.75
C TYR A 310 19.76 -1.37 6.16
N GLN A 311 21.00 -0.84 6.29
CA GLN A 311 21.61 -0.47 7.58
C GLN A 311 21.84 1.03 7.68
#